data_f21b91c41c0e135352c7c13a77e1db39
#
_entry.id   f21b91c41c0e135352c7c13a77e1db39
#
_cell.length_a   1.000
_cell.length_b   1.000
_cell.length_c   1.000
_cell.angle_alpha   90.00
_cell.angle_beta   90.00
_cell.angle_gamma   90.00
#
_symmetry.space_group_name_H-M   'P 1'
#
loop_
_entity.id
_entity.type
_entity.pdbx_description
1 polymer ?
#
loop_
_entity_poly.entity_id
_entity_poly.type
_entity_poly.pdbx_seq_one_letter_code
_entity_poly.pdbx_strand_id
1 'polypeptide(L)'
;MCLFQGGHRFVKIFVAVIAVVAIEIGMLGGVEARSAKDAKPAHGGTILFVPQDDRPTSYEQSAAAAQKLGYTVLMPPKTMLGGLEAGEPDALWQWAEARVGEADAAVVSTDSLIYGGLVASRKHELSEEELAERVDRIARLKQLNPKMKVYAFGSLMRTPASGPASGGEEPDYYMTYGAQIFRRSGLLDKKDASGLSYGEQQELVSLTDAVPSEVWNDWMGRREKNFVANEQLIDFARKGTLDVFVLGKDDNAPLSATHMESRKLAEAAADVRPAHFQMLAGIDEFSMLLLARAVNDLSHTVPFVNVQYNWGVGGAMVPDYSDETIADSIKSDLLIAGAVAVPDAAKADLVLLVNTPPDGHMGCGNWADNDGTDRYDAASFAQFAQGFVDAGSRVAIADITRTNGSDNALMNALRDRALLFRLYGYAGWNTATNSVGFALGQGMLNVRLPDADVDRLLLDRYLDDWGYQSNVRTQVTEQLSWLKDTNTYLNLGRYEAATQLRVTRLLRQFAAQNLPPMPGVDHLDFYFPWHRMFIGGIVVPEK
;
A
#
# COMPACT_ATOMS: atom_id res chain seq x y z
N MET A 1 -17.53 -2.66 46.08
CA MET A 1 -16.31 -2.59 46.91
C MET A 1 -15.34 -3.65 46.44
N CYS A 2 -14.11 -3.31 46.16
CA CYS A 2 -12.97 -4.04 45.56
C CYS A 2 -12.87 -3.96 44.01
N LEU A 3 -12.03 -3.24 43.55
CA LEU A 3 -10.69 -2.66 43.59
C LEU A 3 -9.91 -3.01 42.34
N PHE A 4 -9.61 -2.00 41.60
CA PHE A 4 -8.66 -1.97 40.47
C PHE A 4 -7.26 -2.37 40.90
N GLN A 5 -6.62 -3.32 40.23
CA GLN A 5 -5.16 -3.42 40.09
C GLN A 5 -4.83 -3.99 38.72
N GLY A 6 -4.35 -3.18 37.80
CA GLY A 6 -3.97 -3.58 36.45
C GLY A 6 -3.20 -2.56 35.63
N GLY A 7 -2.89 -1.38 36.22
CA GLY A 7 -2.40 -0.22 35.45
C GLY A 7 -0.87 -0.06 35.28
N HIS A 8 -0.03 -0.96 35.78
CA HIS A 8 1.42 -0.69 35.82
C HIS A 8 2.31 -1.60 34.93
N ARG A 9 1.76 -2.60 34.25
CA ARG A 9 2.60 -3.46 33.38
C ARG A 9 2.76 -2.94 31.94
N PHE A 10 1.79 -2.20 31.42
CA PHE A 10 1.86 -1.67 30.04
C PHE A 10 2.91 -0.57 29.82
N VAL A 11 3.09 0.31 30.81
CA VAL A 11 4.05 1.43 30.69
C VAL A 11 5.51 0.96 30.62
N LYS A 12 5.86 -0.16 31.27
CA LYS A 12 7.23 -0.68 31.24
C LYS A 12 7.63 -1.34 29.92
N ILE A 13 6.70 -1.92 29.20
CA ILE A 13 6.95 -2.53 27.87
C ILE A 13 7.16 -1.43 26.82
N PHE A 14 6.41 -0.32 26.90
CA PHE A 14 6.53 0.79 25.97
C PHE A 14 7.89 1.51 26.04
N VAL A 15 8.45 1.66 27.25
CA VAL A 15 9.77 2.27 27.45
C VAL A 15 10.90 1.33 26.97
N ALA A 16 10.73 0.01 27.10
CA ALA A 16 11.75 -0.96 26.67
C ALA A 16 11.88 -1.06 25.15
N VAL A 17 10.77 -0.96 24.39
CA VAL A 17 10.78 -1.00 22.92
C VAL A 17 11.42 0.24 22.30
N ILE A 18 11.15 1.43 22.86
CA ILE A 18 11.78 2.68 22.41
C ILE A 18 13.30 2.66 22.73
N ALA A 19 13.71 2.09 23.85
CA ALA A 19 15.12 1.97 24.22
C ALA A 19 15.90 0.99 23.31
N VAL A 20 15.25 -0.11 22.86
CA VAL A 20 15.89 -1.10 21.97
C VAL A 20 16.11 -0.54 20.57
N VAL A 21 15.16 0.20 20.01
CA VAL A 21 15.33 0.85 18.70
C VAL A 21 16.41 1.93 18.75
N ALA A 22 16.51 2.69 19.84
CA ALA A 22 17.56 3.69 20.01
C ALA A 22 18.96 3.07 20.20
N ILE A 23 19.05 1.89 20.85
CA ILE A 23 20.32 1.18 21.08
C ILE A 23 20.80 0.49 19.79
N GLU A 24 19.93 -0.06 18.96
CA GLU A 24 20.34 -0.66 17.68
C GLU A 24 20.84 0.39 16.67
N ILE A 25 20.29 1.58 16.66
CA ILE A 25 20.82 2.70 15.85
C ILE A 25 22.18 3.18 16.37
N GLY A 26 22.44 3.12 17.68
CA GLY A 26 23.71 3.50 18.28
C GLY A 26 24.85 2.48 18.10
N MET A 27 24.56 1.21 17.78
CA MET A 27 25.57 0.18 17.58
C MET A 27 26.01 -0.01 16.12
N LEU A 28 25.36 0.63 15.17
CA LEU A 28 25.79 0.72 13.76
C LEU A 28 26.83 1.85 13.64
N GLY A 29 27.99 1.63 14.19
CA GLY A 29 29.24 2.38 14.07
C GLY A 29 29.15 3.84 13.58
N GLY A 30 29.09 4.80 14.49
CA GLY A 30 29.61 6.15 14.30
C GLY A 30 29.03 7.04 13.19
N VAL A 31 27.90 6.69 12.59
CA VAL A 31 27.19 7.56 11.64
C VAL A 31 26.22 8.43 12.43
N GLU A 32 26.50 9.71 12.57
CA GLU A 32 25.52 10.67 13.11
C GLU A 32 24.28 10.63 12.21
N ALA A 33 23.13 10.23 12.78
CA ALA A 33 21.85 10.31 12.10
C ALA A 33 21.55 11.80 11.81
N ARG A 34 21.51 12.18 10.54
CA ARG A 34 21.18 13.54 10.11
C ARG A 34 19.69 13.66 9.85
N SER A 35 19.10 14.76 10.32
CA SER A 35 17.75 15.14 9.92
C SER A 35 17.66 15.30 8.39
N ALA A 36 16.53 14.90 7.80
CA ALA A 36 16.31 15.10 6.37
C ALA A 36 16.39 16.57 5.92
N LYS A 37 16.12 17.51 6.82
CA LYS A 37 16.26 18.95 6.59
C LYS A 37 17.70 19.39 6.24
N ASP A 38 18.69 18.68 6.76
CA ASP A 38 20.11 19.04 6.60
C ASP A 38 20.78 18.24 5.48
N ALA A 39 20.05 17.34 4.83
CA ALA A 39 20.57 16.53 3.74
C ALA A 39 20.79 17.40 2.50
N LYS A 40 22.06 17.57 2.09
CA LYS A 40 22.35 18.08 0.75
C LYS A 40 21.74 17.11 -0.28
N PRO A 41 21.24 17.60 -1.45
CA PRO A 41 20.85 16.72 -2.53
C PRO A 41 22.03 15.79 -2.82
N ALA A 42 21.84 14.52 -2.54
CA ALA A 42 22.84 13.50 -2.82
C ALA A 42 22.98 13.40 -4.35
N HIS A 43 24.20 13.27 -4.86
CA HIS A 43 24.37 12.72 -6.20
C HIS A 43 23.81 11.29 -6.12
N GLY A 44 22.65 11.07 -6.77
CA GLY A 44 21.85 9.90 -6.56
C GLY A 44 22.59 8.61 -6.94
N GLY A 45 22.43 7.60 -6.10
CA GLY A 45 22.78 6.21 -6.43
C GLY A 45 21.80 5.61 -7.43
N THR A 46 22.05 4.36 -7.79
CA THR A 46 21.21 3.58 -8.70
C THR A 46 20.34 2.60 -7.90
N ILE A 47 19.04 2.61 -8.14
CA ILE A 47 18.08 1.71 -7.51
C ILE A 47 17.48 0.81 -8.59
N LEU A 48 17.65 -0.52 -8.46
CA LEU A 48 16.95 -1.52 -9.25
C LEU A 48 15.54 -1.66 -8.69
N PHE A 49 14.50 -1.34 -9.46
CA PHE A 49 13.13 -1.40 -9.00
C PHE A 49 12.29 -2.36 -9.84
N VAL A 50 11.75 -3.39 -9.18
CA VAL A 50 10.78 -4.33 -9.74
C VAL A 50 9.46 -4.17 -8.97
N PRO A 51 8.45 -3.47 -9.54
CA PRO A 51 7.15 -3.28 -8.91
C PRO A 51 6.30 -4.55 -8.90
N GLN A 52 5.20 -4.53 -8.18
CA GLN A 52 4.28 -5.68 -8.08
C GLN A 52 3.40 -5.88 -9.31
N ASP A 53 3.18 -4.82 -10.08
CA ASP A 53 2.36 -4.80 -11.30
C ASP A 53 2.60 -3.52 -12.12
N ASP A 54 1.87 -3.37 -13.22
CA ASP A 54 2.01 -2.27 -14.19
C ASP A 54 1.12 -1.05 -13.89
N ARG A 55 0.38 -1.03 -12.78
CA ARG A 55 -0.45 0.12 -12.39
C ARG A 55 0.41 1.37 -12.16
N PRO A 56 -0.10 2.56 -12.51
CA PRO A 56 0.63 3.82 -12.28
C PRO A 56 1.11 4.00 -10.84
N THR A 57 0.28 3.65 -9.86
CA THR A 57 0.61 3.76 -8.43
C THR A 57 1.79 2.86 -8.05
N SER A 58 1.80 1.63 -8.56
CA SER A 58 2.86 0.65 -8.30
C SER A 58 4.15 0.98 -9.04
N TYR A 59 4.07 1.54 -10.22
CA TYR A 59 5.17 1.73 -11.17
C TYR A 59 5.68 3.19 -11.17
N GLU A 60 5.06 4.10 -11.97
CA GLU A 60 5.59 5.45 -12.17
C GLU A 60 5.52 6.31 -10.91
N GLN A 61 4.37 6.29 -10.24
CA GLN A 61 4.10 7.20 -9.12
C GLN A 61 4.95 6.87 -7.89
N SER A 62 5.23 5.58 -7.66
CA SER A 62 6.15 5.16 -6.59
C SER A 62 7.59 5.61 -6.86
N ALA A 63 8.06 5.56 -8.10
CA ALA A 63 9.43 5.89 -8.47
C ALA A 63 9.68 7.40 -8.62
N ALA A 64 8.65 8.18 -8.93
CA ALA A 64 8.77 9.57 -9.38
C ALA A 64 9.53 10.48 -8.40
N ALA A 65 9.24 10.38 -7.09
CA ALA A 65 9.91 11.21 -6.09
C ALA A 65 11.42 10.90 -5.99
N ALA A 66 11.80 9.62 -6.03
CA ALA A 66 13.21 9.21 -6.02
C ALA A 66 13.94 9.69 -7.29
N GLN A 67 13.31 9.60 -8.46
CA GLN A 67 13.85 10.10 -9.72
C GLN A 67 14.05 11.62 -9.68
N LYS A 68 13.09 12.39 -9.16
CA LYS A 68 13.20 13.85 -8.99
C LYS A 68 14.28 14.26 -7.98
N LEU A 69 14.60 13.40 -7.01
CA LEU A 69 15.74 13.59 -6.11
C LEU A 69 17.10 13.27 -6.76
N GLY A 70 17.12 12.86 -8.04
CA GLY A 70 18.34 12.59 -8.81
C GLY A 70 18.86 11.16 -8.69
N TYR A 71 18.06 10.22 -8.18
CA TYR A 71 18.40 8.79 -8.22
C TYR A 71 18.09 8.20 -9.59
N THR A 72 18.98 7.34 -10.08
CA THR A 72 18.69 6.51 -11.25
C THR A 72 17.84 5.32 -10.80
N VAL A 73 16.56 5.31 -11.16
CA VAL A 73 15.68 4.17 -10.87
C VAL A 73 15.56 3.32 -12.13
N LEU A 74 16.22 2.15 -12.12
CA LEU A 74 16.16 1.18 -13.21
C LEU A 74 14.84 0.41 -13.08
N MET A 75 13.97 0.55 -14.06
CA MET A 75 12.63 -0.04 -14.09
C MET A 75 12.48 -0.96 -15.30
N PRO A 76 11.82 -2.15 -15.17
CA PRO A 76 11.59 -3.02 -16.31
C PRO A 76 10.56 -2.41 -17.27
N PRO A 77 10.56 -2.78 -18.55
CA PRO A 77 9.46 -2.46 -19.46
C PRO A 77 8.12 -2.97 -18.88
N LYS A 78 7.06 -2.16 -18.94
CA LYS A 78 5.73 -2.55 -18.47
C LYS A 78 5.21 -3.86 -19.09
N THR A 79 5.62 -4.16 -20.31
CA THR A 79 5.25 -5.40 -21.01
C THR A 79 5.76 -6.68 -20.35
N MET A 80 6.71 -6.59 -19.41
CA MET A 80 7.19 -7.72 -18.62
C MET A 80 6.41 -7.90 -17.31
N LEU A 81 5.66 -6.88 -16.89
CA LEU A 81 4.92 -6.87 -15.63
C LEU A 81 3.52 -7.47 -15.81
N GLY A 82 2.99 -8.07 -14.75
CA GLY A 82 1.63 -8.55 -14.71
C GLY A 82 0.63 -7.44 -14.43
N GLY A 83 -0.60 -7.71 -14.84
CA GLY A 83 -1.81 -6.98 -14.46
C GLY A 83 -2.84 -7.97 -13.96
N LEU A 84 -4.01 -8.05 -14.62
CA LEU A 84 -4.97 -9.13 -14.38
C LEU A 84 -4.45 -10.50 -14.82
N GLU A 85 -3.58 -10.52 -15.82
CA GLU A 85 -2.86 -11.69 -16.30
C GLU A 85 -1.42 -11.68 -15.79
N ALA A 86 -0.79 -12.84 -15.77
CA ALA A 86 0.60 -12.97 -15.37
C ALA A 86 1.53 -12.21 -16.33
N GLY A 87 2.53 -11.54 -15.80
CA GLY A 87 3.67 -11.03 -16.56
C GLY A 87 4.64 -12.16 -16.95
N GLU A 88 5.87 -11.79 -17.23
CA GLU A 88 6.92 -12.68 -17.70
C GLU A 88 8.06 -12.83 -16.65
N PRO A 89 7.91 -13.68 -15.61
CA PRO A 89 8.87 -13.76 -14.51
C PRO A 89 10.29 -14.09 -14.96
N ASP A 90 10.45 -14.95 -15.97
CA ASP A 90 11.77 -15.34 -16.47
C ASP A 90 12.46 -14.20 -17.23
N ALA A 91 11.72 -13.45 -18.05
CA ALA A 91 12.23 -12.27 -18.74
C ALA A 91 12.55 -11.15 -17.73
N LEU A 92 11.70 -10.98 -16.74
CA LEU A 92 11.88 -10.00 -15.66
C LEU A 92 13.13 -10.33 -14.83
N TRP A 93 13.34 -11.60 -14.53
CA TRP A 93 14.56 -12.07 -13.86
C TRP A 93 15.81 -11.78 -14.70
N GLN A 94 15.83 -12.15 -15.98
CA GLN A 94 16.96 -11.88 -16.87
C GLN A 94 17.25 -10.38 -16.98
N TRP A 95 16.20 -9.55 -17.03
CA TRP A 95 16.33 -8.11 -17.04
C TRP A 95 16.98 -7.59 -15.74
N ALA A 96 16.58 -8.10 -14.57
CA ALA A 96 17.13 -7.73 -13.26
C ALA A 96 18.59 -8.20 -13.13
N GLU A 97 18.87 -9.47 -13.48
CA GLU A 97 20.22 -10.04 -13.41
C GLU A 97 21.24 -9.25 -14.26
N ALA A 98 20.83 -8.79 -15.44
CA ALA A 98 21.68 -7.99 -16.31
C ALA A 98 22.04 -6.59 -15.74
N ARG A 99 21.30 -6.11 -14.72
CA ARG A 99 21.44 -4.74 -14.16
C ARG A 99 21.84 -4.70 -12.70
N VAL A 100 21.79 -5.83 -12.01
CA VAL A 100 22.10 -5.91 -10.58
C VAL A 100 23.49 -5.38 -10.25
N GLY A 101 24.46 -5.52 -11.16
CA GLY A 101 25.83 -5.00 -10.99
C GLY A 101 25.94 -3.48 -10.99
N GLU A 102 24.94 -2.77 -11.52
CA GLU A 102 24.89 -1.30 -11.61
C GLU A 102 24.20 -0.67 -10.41
N ALA A 103 23.49 -1.48 -9.57
CA ALA A 103 22.63 -1.00 -8.51
C ALA A 103 23.33 -0.91 -7.15
N ASP A 104 23.08 0.18 -6.43
CA ASP A 104 23.46 0.37 -5.03
C ASP A 104 22.41 -0.22 -4.08
N ALA A 105 21.14 -0.22 -4.52
CA ALA A 105 20.01 -0.83 -3.83
C ALA A 105 19.06 -1.50 -4.81
N ALA A 106 18.33 -2.52 -4.35
CA ALA A 106 17.24 -3.14 -5.08
C ALA A 106 15.95 -3.06 -4.24
N VAL A 107 14.85 -2.66 -4.85
CA VAL A 107 13.49 -2.75 -4.30
C VAL A 107 12.71 -3.68 -5.22
N VAL A 108 12.33 -4.86 -4.75
CA VAL A 108 11.79 -5.89 -5.63
C VAL A 108 10.53 -6.54 -5.08
N SER A 109 9.51 -6.64 -5.91
CA SER A 109 8.33 -7.46 -5.64
C SER A 109 8.66 -8.93 -5.85
N THR A 110 8.47 -9.73 -4.80
CA THR A 110 8.58 -11.19 -4.88
C THR A 110 7.44 -11.76 -5.72
N ASP A 111 6.24 -11.16 -5.68
CA ASP A 111 5.11 -11.61 -6.47
C ASP A 111 5.38 -11.51 -7.98
N SER A 112 6.01 -10.43 -8.43
CA SER A 112 6.39 -10.26 -9.84
C SER A 112 7.48 -11.24 -10.26
N LEU A 113 8.51 -11.44 -9.44
CA LEU A 113 9.65 -12.30 -9.78
C LEU A 113 9.33 -13.80 -9.69
N ILE A 114 8.40 -14.19 -8.83
CA ILE A 114 8.04 -15.60 -8.62
C ILE A 114 6.84 -16.00 -9.50
N TYR A 115 5.75 -15.24 -9.43
CA TYR A 115 4.46 -15.60 -10.01
C TYR A 115 4.12 -14.83 -11.29
N GLY A 116 4.76 -13.70 -11.53
CA GLY A 116 4.45 -12.77 -12.63
C GLY A 116 3.55 -11.62 -12.23
N GLY A 117 3.31 -11.38 -10.94
CA GLY A 117 2.56 -10.25 -10.42
C GLY A 117 1.61 -10.59 -9.27
N LEU A 118 1.03 -9.56 -8.67
CA LEU A 118 0.14 -9.69 -7.52
C LEU A 118 -1.07 -10.60 -7.81
N VAL A 119 -1.79 -10.38 -8.91
CA VAL A 119 -2.96 -11.22 -9.26
C VAL A 119 -2.54 -12.63 -9.63
N ALA A 120 -1.41 -12.78 -10.33
CA ALA A 120 -0.88 -14.08 -10.72
C ALA A 120 -0.53 -14.94 -9.50
N SER A 121 -0.07 -14.35 -8.38
CA SER A 121 0.22 -15.09 -7.15
C SER A 121 -1.00 -15.84 -6.57
N ARG A 122 -2.20 -15.43 -6.95
CA ARG A 122 -3.49 -16.00 -6.51
C ARG A 122 -4.05 -17.05 -7.48
N LYS A 123 -3.49 -17.13 -8.70
CA LYS A 123 -4.04 -17.94 -9.81
C LYS A 123 -3.06 -18.97 -10.38
N HIS A 124 -1.78 -18.91 -10.01
CA HIS A 124 -0.74 -19.75 -10.60
C HIS A 124 -0.98 -21.25 -10.41
N GLU A 125 -0.43 -22.04 -11.33
CA GLU A 125 -0.42 -23.50 -11.32
C GLU A 125 1.00 -24.08 -11.21
N LEU A 126 1.97 -23.25 -10.73
CA LEU A 126 3.37 -23.63 -10.63
C LEU A 126 3.56 -24.83 -9.70
N SER A 127 4.51 -25.70 -10.04
CA SER A 127 4.94 -26.79 -9.18
C SER A 127 5.76 -26.28 -7.98
N GLU A 128 5.96 -27.11 -6.99
CA GLU A 128 6.79 -26.78 -5.82
C GLU A 128 8.25 -26.55 -6.23
N GLU A 129 8.75 -27.32 -7.20
CA GLU A 129 10.12 -27.21 -7.72
C GLU A 129 10.33 -25.88 -8.47
N GLU A 130 9.36 -25.47 -9.31
CA GLU A 130 9.42 -24.16 -10.00
C GLU A 130 9.37 -23.01 -9.02
N LEU A 131 8.53 -23.10 -7.98
CA LEU A 131 8.47 -22.09 -6.94
C LEU A 131 9.77 -21.99 -6.16
N ALA A 132 10.33 -23.11 -5.71
CA ALA A 132 11.59 -23.14 -4.98
C ALA A 132 12.73 -22.53 -5.83
N GLU A 133 12.81 -22.87 -7.11
CA GLU A 133 13.81 -22.30 -8.01
C GLU A 133 13.66 -20.78 -8.16
N ARG A 134 12.41 -20.28 -8.33
CA ARG A 134 12.17 -18.84 -8.49
C ARG A 134 12.40 -18.07 -7.18
N VAL A 135 12.10 -18.65 -6.02
CA VAL A 135 12.44 -18.07 -4.72
C VAL A 135 13.96 -17.97 -4.54
N ASP A 136 14.71 -19.00 -4.91
CA ASP A 136 16.16 -19.00 -4.82
C ASP A 136 16.83 -17.94 -5.71
N ARG A 137 16.19 -17.56 -6.84
CA ARG A 137 16.65 -16.43 -7.68
C ARG A 137 16.71 -15.12 -6.88
N ILE A 138 15.79 -14.88 -5.95
CA ILE A 138 15.78 -13.66 -5.14
C ILE A 138 17.02 -13.58 -4.23
N ALA A 139 17.41 -14.69 -3.63
CA ALA A 139 18.67 -14.76 -2.86
C ALA A 139 19.90 -14.52 -3.75
N ARG A 140 19.83 -14.89 -5.02
CA ARG A 140 20.91 -14.72 -6.00
C ARG A 140 21.21 -13.24 -6.30
N LEU A 141 20.25 -12.32 -6.13
CA LEU A 141 20.52 -10.88 -6.26
C LEU A 141 21.66 -10.42 -5.35
N LYS A 142 21.62 -10.86 -4.09
CA LYS A 142 22.68 -10.53 -3.10
C LYS A 142 24.02 -11.21 -3.41
N GLN A 143 23.98 -12.40 -4.02
CA GLN A 143 25.20 -13.11 -4.43
C GLN A 143 25.89 -12.43 -5.62
N LEU A 144 25.09 -11.91 -6.57
CA LEU A 144 25.58 -11.20 -7.75
C LEU A 144 26.15 -9.81 -7.40
N ASN A 145 25.58 -9.13 -6.41
CA ASN A 145 26.08 -7.86 -5.90
C ASN A 145 26.03 -7.82 -4.35
N PRO A 146 27.05 -8.35 -3.66
CA PRO A 146 27.06 -8.45 -2.20
C PRO A 146 27.00 -7.11 -1.45
N LYS A 147 27.36 -6.01 -2.11
CA LYS A 147 27.34 -4.67 -1.52
C LYS A 147 25.97 -4.01 -1.60
N MET A 148 25.16 -4.42 -2.57
CA MET A 148 23.83 -3.87 -2.82
C MET A 148 22.91 -4.17 -1.62
N LYS A 149 22.11 -3.18 -1.21
CA LYS A 149 21.00 -3.39 -0.28
C LYS A 149 19.82 -4.00 -1.03
N VAL A 150 19.23 -5.05 -0.45
CA VAL A 150 18.08 -5.75 -1.06
C VAL A 150 16.86 -5.61 -0.18
N TYR A 151 15.88 -4.86 -0.64
CA TYR A 151 14.57 -4.67 -0.03
C TYR A 151 13.54 -5.42 -0.87
N ALA A 152 12.90 -6.41 -0.29
CA ALA A 152 11.90 -7.22 -0.97
C ALA A 152 10.54 -7.06 -0.32
N PHE A 153 9.49 -7.21 -1.09
CA PHE A 153 8.12 -7.25 -0.60
C PHE A 153 7.27 -8.21 -1.42
N GLY A 154 6.28 -8.78 -0.79
CA GLY A 154 5.33 -9.70 -1.40
C GLY A 154 4.02 -9.74 -0.62
N SER A 155 3.09 -10.56 -1.08
CA SER A 155 1.76 -10.66 -0.48
C SER A 155 1.44 -12.05 0.06
N LEU A 156 0.65 -12.09 1.11
CA LEU A 156 -0.18 -13.25 1.42
C LEU A 156 -1.37 -13.27 0.46
N MET A 157 -1.71 -14.44 -0.04
CA MET A 157 -2.90 -14.61 -0.86
C MET A 157 -4.12 -14.16 -0.07
N ARG A 158 -4.86 -13.17 -0.56
CA ARG A 158 -6.03 -12.62 0.13
C ARG A 158 -7.20 -13.60 0.18
N THR A 159 -8.21 -13.29 0.97
CA THR A 159 -9.43 -14.07 1.09
C THR A 159 -10.64 -13.14 0.98
N PRO A 160 -11.08 -12.75 -0.23
CA PRO A 160 -12.21 -11.84 -0.40
C PRO A 160 -13.51 -12.38 0.19
N ALA A 161 -14.33 -11.50 0.80
CA ALA A 161 -15.54 -11.89 1.50
C ALA A 161 -16.63 -12.50 0.59
N SER A 162 -16.55 -12.31 -0.73
CA SER A 162 -17.49 -12.86 -1.71
C SER A 162 -16.88 -12.90 -3.11
N GLY A 163 -17.54 -13.59 -4.05
CA GLY A 163 -17.16 -13.59 -5.46
C GLY A 163 -17.11 -12.17 -6.06
N PRO A 164 -18.17 -11.35 -5.96
CA PRO A 164 -18.12 -9.97 -6.42
C PRO A 164 -17.01 -9.12 -5.79
N ALA A 165 -16.69 -9.34 -4.50
CA ALA A 165 -15.61 -8.64 -3.82
C ALA A 165 -14.21 -9.02 -4.32
N SER A 166 -14.08 -10.17 -5.02
CA SER A 166 -12.82 -10.58 -5.64
C SER A 166 -12.40 -9.72 -6.83
N GLY A 167 -13.36 -9.02 -7.45
CA GLY A 167 -13.08 -8.22 -8.65
C GLY A 167 -12.54 -9.03 -9.84
N GLY A 168 -12.70 -10.36 -9.85
CA GLY A 168 -12.16 -11.26 -10.89
C GLY A 168 -10.66 -11.53 -10.75
N GLU A 169 -10.07 -11.20 -9.63
CA GLU A 169 -8.62 -11.36 -9.38
C GLU A 169 -8.26 -12.69 -8.71
N GLU A 170 -9.24 -13.54 -8.43
CA GLU A 170 -9.12 -14.92 -7.98
C GLU A 170 -9.52 -15.89 -9.10
N PRO A 171 -9.27 -17.21 -8.95
CA PRO A 171 -9.74 -18.22 -9.90
C PRO A 171 -11.26 -18.14 -10.15
N ASP A 172 -11.71 -18.46 -11.35
CA ASP A 172 -13.09 -18.27 -11.81
C ASP A 172 -14.15 -18.87 -10.86
N TYR A 173 -13.84 -20.01 -10.23
CA TYR A 173 -14.75 -20.64 -9.27
C TYR A 173 -15.02 -19.75 -8.04
N TYR A 174 -14.14 -18.78 -7.74
CA TYR A 174 -14.33 -17.89 -6.61
C TYR A 174 -15.58 -17.02 -6.77
N MET A 175 -15.96 -16.67 -8.00
CA MET A 175 -17.21 -15.96 -8.26
C MET A 175 -18.43 -16.70 -7.73
N THR A 176 -18.39 -18.03 -7.75
CA THR A 176 -19.50 -18.90 -7.28
C THR A 176 -19.39 -19.24 -5.81
N TYR A 177 -18.19 -19.60 -5.35
CA TYR A 177 -17.97 -20.19 -4.02
C TYR A 177 -17.27 -19.24 -3.04
N GLY A 178 -16.92 -18.01 -3.44
CA GLY A 178 -16.09 -17.11 -2.62
C GLY A 178 -16.65 -16.83 -1.24
N ALA A 179 -17.96 -16.61 -1.11
CA ALA A 179 -18.57 -16.38 0.20
C ALA A 179 -18.46 -17.61 1.14
N GLN A 180 -18.64 -18.81 0.59
CA GLN A 180 -18.51 -20.06 1.35
C GLN A 180 -17.05 -20.34 1.70
N ILE A 181 -16.11 -20.08 0.78
CA ILE A 181 -14.66 -20.21 1.00
C ILE A 181 -14.23 -19.24 2.12
N PHE A 182 -14.62 -17.99 2.04
CA PHE A 182 -14.34 -16.98 3.07
C PHE A 182 -14.85 -17.43 4.44
N ARG A 183 -16.13 -17.78 4.53
CA ARG A 183 -16.73 -18.17 5.81
C ARG A 183 -16.16 -19.48 6.36
N ARG A 184 -15.93 -20.49 5.50
CA ARG A 184 -15.29 -21.76 5.89
C ARG A 184 -13.88 -21.54 6.43
N SER A 185 -13.06 -20.75 5.74
CA SER A 185 -11.70 -20.43 6.17
C SER A 185 -11.66 -19.61 7.46
N GLY A 186 -12.59 -18.68 7.65
CA GLY A 186 -12.73 -17.93 8.89
C GLY A 186 -13.10 -18.81 10.09
N LEU A 187 -13.96 -19.83 9.90
CA LEU A 187 -14.25 -20.81 10.93
C LEU A 187 -13.05 -21.72 11.22
N LEU A 188 -12.25 -22.07 10.22
CA LEU A 188 -11.03 -22.85 10.42
C LEU A 188 -9.97 -22.04 11.20
N ASP A 189 -9.80 -20.76 10.89
CA ASP A 189 -8.94 -19.86 11.64
C ASP A 189 -9.39 -19.72 13.10
N LYS A 190 -10.69 -19.49 13.32
CA LYS A 190 -11.24 -19.42 14.68
C LYS A 190 -11.07 -20.75 15.43
N LYS A 191 -11.27 -21.89 14.75
CA LYS A 191 -11.06 -23.22 15.35
C LYS A 191 -9.62 -23.39 15.82
N ASP A 192 -8.67 -22.97 15.01
CA ASP A 192 -7.24 -23.05 15.30
C ASP A 192 -6.86 -22.12 16.47
N ALA A 193 -7.38 -20.88 16.49
CA ALA A 193 -7.03 -19.88 17.48
C ALA A 193 -7.72 -20.02 18.84
N SER A 194 -8.99 -20.43 18.86
CA SER A 194 -9.81 -20.35 20.09
C SER A 194 -10.89 -21.43 20.23
N GLY A 195 -11.07 -22.29 19.21
CA GLY A 195 -12.13 -23.28 19.16
C GLY A 195 -13.45 -22.74 18.62
N LEU A 196 -14.42 -23.65 18.40
CA LEU A 196 -15.73 -23.33 17.85
C LEU A 196 -16.83 -23.68 18.83
N SER A 197 -17.91 -22.89 18.86
CA SER A 197 -19.18 -23.25 19.47
C SER A 197 -19.84 -24.41 18.70
N TYR A 198 -20.85 -25.07 19.32
CA TYR A 198 -21.59 -26.16 18.66
C TYR A 198 -22.24 -25.70 17.34
N GLY A 199 -22.83 -24.51 17.30
CA GLY A 199 -23.45 -23.98 16.08
C GLY A 199 -22.42 -23.72 14.97
N GLU A 200 -21.26 -23.21 15.30
CA GLU A 200 -20.17 -22.99 14.34
C GLU A 200 -19.56 -24.29 13.82
N GLN A 201 -19.53 -25.35 14.65
CA GLN A 201 -19.14 -26.69 14.18
C GLN A 201 -20.13 -27.25 13.15
N GLN A 202 -21.43 -27.08 13.36
CA GLN A 202 -22.47 -27.50 12.40
C GLN A 202 -22.38 -26.65 11.11
N GLU A 203 -22.16 -25.36 11.24
CA GLU A 203 -21.95 -24.47 10.09
C GLU A 203 -20.73 -24.90 9.28
N LEU A 204 -19.60 -25.21 9.92
CA LEU A 204 -18.40 -25.69 9.26
C LEU A 204 -18.62 -26.97 8.46
N VAL A 205 -19.40 -27.92 9.01
CA VAL A 205 -19.79 -29.14 8.28
C VAL A 205 -20.60 -28.78 7.03
N SER A 206 -21.64 -27.94 7.18
CA SER A 206 -22.49 -27.51 6.07
C SER A 206 -21.67 -26.81 4.96
N LEU A 207 -20.72 -25.94 5.33
CA LEU A 207 -19.85 -25.26 4.38
C LEU A 207 -18.84 -26.20 3.71
N THR A 208 -18.46 -27.29 4.41
CA THR A 208 -17.59 -28.32 3.84
C THR A 208 -18.32 -29.07 2.72
N ASP A 209 -19.61 -29.34 2.89
CA ASP A 209 -20.43 -30.01 1.88
C ASP A 209 -20.82 -29.04 0.73
N ALA A 210 -20.90 -27.72 1.00
CA ALA A 210 -21.33 -26.72 0.02
C ALA A 210 -20.24 -26.35 -1.00
N VAL A 211 -18.96 -26.52 -0.66
CA VAL A 211 -17.83 -26.22 -1.55
C VAL A 211 -17.28 -27.53 -2.10
N PRO A 212 -17.29 -27.75 -3.43
CA PRO A 212 -16.71 -28.95 -4.03
C PRO A 212 -15.27 -29.20 -3.57
N SER A 213 -14.92 -30.45 -3.32
CA SER A 213 -13.59 -30.82 -2.79
C SER A 213 -12.46 -30.41 -3.73
N GLU A 214 -12.66 -30.52 -5.03
CA GLU A 214 -11.69 -30.08 -6.06
C GLU A 214 -11.45 -28.56 -5.99
N VAL A 215 -12.48 -27.74 -5.78
CA VAL A 215 -12.35 -26.29 -5.64
C VAL A 215 -11.60 -25.94 -4.36
N TRP A 216 -11.98 -26.59 -3.25
CA TRP A 216 -11.31 -26.34 -1.97
C TRP A 216 -9.84 -26.76 -2.00
N ASN A 217 -9.55 -27.93 -2.56
CA ASN A 217 -8.19 -28.45 -2.62
C ASN A 217 -7.29 -27.64 -3.56
N ASP A 218 -7.80 -27.16 -4.69
CA ASP A 218 -7.07 -26.26 -5.57
C ASP A 218 -6.73 -24.95 -4.84
N TRP A 219 -7.72 -24.33 -4.20
CA TRP A 219 -7.53 -23.06 -3.51
C TRP A 219 -6.57 -23.17 -2.33
N MET A 220 -6.72 -24.21 -1.49
CA MET A 220 -5.82 -24.44 -0.34
C MET A 220 -4.43 -24.92 -0.77
N GLY A 221 -4.32 -25.77 -1.78
CA GLY A 221 -3.04 -26.26 -2.27
C GLY A 221 -2.16 -25.13 -2.85
N ARG A 222 -2.78 -24.14 -3.53
CA ARG A 222 -2.06 -22.94 -3.99
C ARG A 222 -1.57 -22.10 -2.81
N ARG A 223 -2.41 -21.90 -1.79
CA ARG A 223 -2.04 -21.19 -0.56
C ARG A 223 -0.90 -21.86 0.19
N GLU A 224 -0.94 -23.20 0.30
CA GLU A 224 0.12 -23.96 0.96
C GLU A 224 1.47 -23.79 0.26
N LYS A 225 1.49 -23.84 -1.07
CA LYS A 225 2.70 -23.56 -1.86
C LYS A 225 3.21 -22.13 -1.65
N ASN A 226 2.32 -21.13 -1.64
CA ASN A 226 2.69 -19.74 -1.37
C ASN A 226 3.19 -19.55 0.07
N PHE A 227 2.61 -20.27 1.03
CA PHE A 227 3.05 -20.24 2.42
C PHE A 227 4.50 -20.71 2.56
N VAL A 228 4.85 -21.85 1.94
CA VAL A 228 6.24 -22.37 1.93
C VAL A 228 7.21 -21.39 1.27
N ALA A 229 6.81 -20.76 0.16
CA ALA A 229 7.63 -19.73 -0.49
C ALA A 229 7.87 -18.52 0.45
N ASN A 230 6.84 -18.08 1.17
CA ASN A 230 6.97 -16.98 2.13
C ASN A 230 7.83 -17.35 3.34
N GLU A 231 7.76 -18.59 3.87
CA GLU A 231 8.66 -19.06 4.92
C GLU A 231 10.13 -19.01 4.46
N GLN A 232 10.43 -19.39 3.24
CA GLN A 232 11.79 -19.32 2.68
C GLN A 232 12.27 -17.88 2.52
N LEU A 233 11.41 -16.95 2.11
CA LEU A 233 11.73 -15.52 2.02
C LEU A 233 11.99 -14.90 3.40
N ILE A 234 11.21 -15.28 4.42
CA ILE A 234 11.46 -14.91 5.82
C ILE A 234 12.84 -15.43 6.28
N ASP A 235 13.20 -16.65 5.88
CA ASP A 235 14.50 -17.23 6.20
C ASP A 235 15.66 -16.46 5.52
N PHE A 236 15.46 -15.93 4.33
CA PHE A 236 16.42 -15.03 3.69
C PHE A 236 16.60 -13.72 4.45
N ALA A 237 15.52 -13.14 5.00
CA ALA A 237 15.62 -11.99 5.89
C ALA A 237 16.33 -12.33 7.21
N ARG A 238 16.03 -13.49 7.80
CA ARG A 238 16.70 -14.02 9.02
C ARG A 238 18.21 -14.14 8.82
N LYS A 239 18.64 -14.62 7.66
CA LYS A 239 20.06 -14.81 7.30
C LYS A 239 20.75 -13.54 6.81
N GLY A 240 20.03 -12.43 6.64
CA GLY A 240 20.55 -11.17 6.09
C GLY A 240 20.84 -11.22 4.58
N THR A 241 20.28 -12.19 3.86
CA THR A 241 20.28 -12.23 2.39
C THR A 241 19.40 -11.11 1.84
N LEU A 242 18.24 -10.89 2.47
CA LEU A 242 17.42 -9.69 2.30
C LEU A 242 17.72 -8.73 3.46
N ASP A 243 17.99 -7.47 3.15
CA ASP A 243 18.19 -6.45 4.18
C ASP A 243 16.87 -6.09 4.86
N VAL A 244 15.76 -6.08 4.10
CA VAL A 244 14.38 -5.96 4.59
C VAL A 244 13.48 -6.84 3.73
N PHE A 245 12.57 -7.57 4.36
CA PHE A 245 11.45 -8.25 3.71
C PHE A 245 10.13 -7.78 4.33
N VAL A 246 9.19 -7.37 3.48
CA VAL A 246 7.85 -6.93 3.89
C VAL A 246 6.81 -7.86 3.27
N LEU A 247 5.94 -8.42 4.10
CA LEU A 247 4.89 -9.31 3.67
C LEU A 247 3.51 -8.67 3.93
N GLY A 248 2.77 -8.40 2.86
CA GLY A 248 1.48 -7.75 2.91
C GLY A 248 0.33 -8.71 3.16
N LYS A 249 -0.55 -8.36 4.07
CA LYS A 249 -1.85 -8.99 4.26
C LYS A 249 -2.88 -8.22 3.42
N ASP A 250 -2.92 -8.52 2.11
CA ASP A 250 -3.82 -7.84 1.18
C ASP A 250 -5.29 -8.15 1.50
N ASP A 251 -6.16 -7.13 1.52
CA ASP A 251 -7.60 -7.24 1.79
C ASP A 251 -7.92 -8.22 2.94
N ASN A 252 -7.27 -8.05 4.08
CA ASN A 252 -7.37 -8.98 5.20
C ASN A 252 -8.66 -8.79 6.02
N ALA A 253 -8.96 -9.78 6.83
CA ALA A 253 -10.08 -9.77 7.79
C ALA A 253 -9.67 -10.50 9.07
N PRO A 254 -10.23 -10.13 10.24
CA PRO A 254 -9.89 -10.73 11.55
C PRO A 254 -10.04 -12.25 11.65
N LEU A 255 -10.84 -12.85 10.78
CA LEU A 255 -11.01 -14.31 10.68
C LEU A 255 -11.03 -14.69 9.19
N SER A 256 -9.93 -15.23 8.70
CA SER A 256 -9.77 -15.63 7.30
C SER A 256 -8.60 -16.60 7.15
N ALA A 257 -8.44 -17.22 5.96
CA ALA A 257 -7.24 -17.99 5.67
C ALA A 257 -5.98 -17.11 5.73
N THR A 258 -6.05 -15.88 5.22
CA THR A 258 -4.95 -14.91 5.27
C THR A 258 -4.54 -14.60 6.71
N HIS A 259 -5.50 -14.36 7.60
CA HIS A 259 -5.23 -14.14 9.03
C HIS A 259 -4.63 -15.39 9.70
N MET A 260 -5.13 -16.58 9.41
CA MET A 260 -4.58 -17.83 9.95
C MET A 260 -3.11 -18.03 9.52
N GLU A 261 -2.81 -17.81 8.24
CA GLU A 261 -1.45 -17.91 7.70
C GLU A 261 -0.53 -16.85 8.29
N SER A 262 -1.02 -15.62 8.43
CA SER A 262 -0.23 -14.53 9.03
C SER A 262 0.17 -14.84 10.47
N ARG A 263 -0.72 -15.42 11.29
CA ARG A 263 -0.40 -15.85 12.66
C ARG A 263 0.73 -16.90 12.67
N LYS A 264 0.63 -17.92 11.80
CA LYS A 264 1.63 -18.98 11.70
C LYS A 264 2.99 -18.46 11.22
N LEU A 265 3.00 -17.57 10.23
CA LEU A 265 4.24 -16.94 9.76
C LEU A 265 4.83 -15.99 10.80
N ALA A 266 4.00 -15.29 11.59
CA ALA A 266 4.49 -14.47 12.70
C ALA A 266 5.18 -15.32 13.79
N GLU A 267 4.64 -16.51 14.10
CA GLU A 267 5.29 -17.48 15.01
C GLU A 267 6.61 -17.97 14.42
N ALA A 268 6.65 -18.33 13.14
CA ALA A 268 7.85 -18.78 12.44
C ALA A 268 8.93 -17.69 12.34
N ALA A 269 8.52 -16.42 12.34
CA ALA A 269 9.40 -15.26 12.24
C ALA A 269 9.75 -14.61 13.59
N ALA A 270 9.33 -15.19 14.73
CA ALA A 270 9.44 -14.57 16.05
C ALA A 270 10.89 -14.23 16.48
N ASP A 271 11.87 -14.88 15.88
CA ASP A 271 13.32 -14.65 16.09
C ASP A 271 13.92 -13.63 15.12
N VAL A 272 13.19 -13.23 14.08
CA VAL A 272 13.67 -12.25 13.09
C VAL A 272 13.48 -10.84 13.63
N ARG A 273 14.53 -10.03 13.54
CA ARG A 273 14.46 -8.64 14.04
C ARG A 273 13.44 -7.82 13.23
N PRO A 274 12.60 -6.99 13.90
CA PRO A 274 11.62 -6.13 13.21
C PRO A 274 12.20 -5.21 12.13
N ALA A 275 13.47 -4.85 12.23
CA ALA A 275 14.16 -4.06 11.21
C ALA A 275 14.42 -4.82 9.90
N HIS A 276 14.32 -6.15 9.90
CA HIS A 276 14.56 -7.00 8.73
C HIS A 276 13.30 -7.65 8.19
N PHE A 277 12.27 -7.82 9.02
CA PHE A 277 11.00 -8.40 8.60
C PHE A 277 9.82 -7.65 9.23
N GLN A 278 8.86 -7.27 8.40
CA GLN A 278 7.58 -6.73 8.81
C GLN A 278 6.46 -7.47 8.08
N MET A 279 5.33 -7.67 8.77
CA MET A 279 4.11 -8.19 8.18
C MET A 279 2.96 -7.34 8.67
N LEU A 280 2.22 -6.71 7.74
CA LEU A 280 1.16 -5.74 8.03
C LEU A 280 0.06 -5.79 6.96
N ALA A 281 -1.09 -5.18 7.25
CA ALA A 281 -2.17 -5.02 6.29
C ALA A 281 -1.75 -4.04 5.17
N GLY A 282 -2.10 -4.36 3.92
CA GLY A 282 -1.73 -3.58 2.75
C GLY A 282 -0.77 -4.32 1.81
N ILE A 283 -0.44 -3.70 0.71
CA ILE A 283 0.57 -4.14 -0.28
C ILE A 283 0.93 -3.00 -1.25
N ASP A 284 -0.03 -2.16 -1.65
CA ASP A 284 0.15 -1.18 -2.73
C ASP A 284 1.11 -0.03 -2.35
N GLU A 285 1.28 0.25 -1.06
CA GLU A 285 2.18 1.26 -0.52
C GLU A 285 3.64 0.81 -0.42
N PHE A 286 3.92 -0.50 -0.46
CA PHE A 286 5.27 -1.01 -0.16
C PHE A 286 6.32 -0.58 -1.16
N SER A 287 5.95 -0.45 -2.44
CA SER A 287 6.86 0.14 -3.44
C SER A 287 7.33 1.53 -3.03
N MET A 288 6.41 2.40 -2.60
CA MET A 288 6.71 3.76 -2.16
C MET A 288 7.56 3.77 -0.88
N LEU A 289 7.17 2.99 0.13
CA LEU A 289 7.89 2.92 1.42
C LEU A 289 9.31 2.38 1.26
N LEU A 290 9.50 1.32 0.47
CA LEU A 290 10.83 0.74 0.27
C LEU A 290 11.71 1.57 -0.66
N LEU A 291 11.16 2.30 -1.63
CA LEU A 291 11.90 3.31 -2.38
C LEU A 291 12.33 4.47 -1.47
N ALA A 292 11.45 4.92 -0.56
CA ALA A 292 11.83 5.89 0.46
C ALA A 292 12.93 5.34 1.38
N ARG A 293 12.85 4.05 1.79
CA ARG A 293 13.90 3.38 2.55
C ARG A 293 15.23 3.36 1.80
N ALA A 294 15.23 2.97 0.54
CA ALA A 294 16.44 2.92 -0.29
C ALA A 294 17.10 4.31 -0.40
N VAL A 295 16.30 5.35 -0.66
CA VAL A 295 16.77 6.74 -0.71
C VAL A 295 17.34 7.18 0.64
N ASN A 296 16.68 6.87 1.75
CA ASN A 296 17.12 7.23 3.10
C ASN A 296 18.45 6.55 3.45
N ASP A 297 18.55 5.24 3.20
CA ASP A 297 19.78 4.48 3.47
C ASP A 297 20.95 4.95 2.59
N LEU A 298 20.73 5.20 1.29
CA LEU A 298 21.76 5.68 0.36
C LEU A 298 22.20 7.11 0.68
N SER A 299 21.31 7.95 1.19
CA SER A 299 21.64 9.32 1.62
C SER A 299 22.12 9.41 3.08
N HIS A 300 22.15 8.29 3.81
CA HIS A 300 22.50 8.23 5.24
C HIS A 300 21.63 9.17 6.09
N THR A 301 20.32 9.21 5.82
CA THR A 301 19.36 10.02 6.55
C THR A 301 18.34 9.15 7.28
N VAL A 302 17.87 9.63 8.42
CA VAL A 302 16.77 9.01 9.17
C VAL A 302 15.69 10.08 9.34
N PRO A 303 14.57 10.01 8.60
CA PRO A 303 13.48 10.96 8.74
C PRO A 303 12.83 10.88 10.12
N PHE A 304 12.55 12.04 10.71
CA PHE A 304 11.74 12.16 11.93
C PHE A 304 10.31 12.52 11.56
N VAL A 305 9.35 11.69 11.96
CA VAL A 305 7.94 11.86 11.62
C VAL A 305 7.10 12.05 12.88
N ASN A 306 6.30 13.11 12.90
CA ASN A 306 5.26 13.29 13.90
C ASN A 306 3.92 12.83 13.32
N VAL A 307 3.20 11.96 14.00
CA VAL A 307 1.92 11.42 13.56
C VAL A 307 0.79 11.99 14.39
N GLN A 308 -0.21 12.56 13.74
CA GLN A 308 -1.40 13.11 14.36
C GLN A 308 -2.66 12.55 13.69
N TYR A 309 -3.71 12.36 14.45
CA TYR A 309 -4.97 11.81 13.96
C TYR A 309 -6.09 12.86 14.06
N ASN A 310 -7.11 12.70 13.22
CA ASN A 310 -8.38 13.41 13.43
C ASN A 310 -8.96 13.01 14.80
N TRP A 311 -9.82 13.87 15.35
CA TRP A 311 -10.47 13.60 16.63
C TRP A 311 -11.39 12.36 16.57
N GLY A 312 -11.72 11.79 17.73
CA GLY A 312 -12.52 10.57 17.86
C GLY A 312 -11.66 9.35 18.17
N VAL A 313 -11.90 8.24 17.49
CA VAL A 313 -11.16 6.97 17.71
C VAL A 313 -9.69 7.05 17.33
N GLY A 314 -9.34 7.93 16.39
CA GLY A 314 -7.97 8.19 15.99
C GLY A 314 -7.20 6.92 15.62
N GLY A 315 -5.99 6.80 16.13
CA GLY A 315 -5.09 5.67 15.86
C GLY A 315 -5.59 4.30 16.34
N ALA A 316 -6.59 4.24 17.22
CA ALA A 316 -7.18 2.98 17.69
C ALA A 316 -8.17 2.35 16.68
N MET A 317 -8.49 3.05 15.60
CA MET A 317 -9.33 2.53 14.54
C MET A 317 -8.69 1.28 13.91
N VAL A 318 -9.49 0.23 13.69
CA VAL A 318 -9.17 -0.89 12.82
C VAL A 318 -9.89 -0.63 11.50
N PRO A 319 -9.16 -0.34 10.42
CA PRO A 319 -9.78 -0.03 9.13
C PRO A 319 -10.48 -1.24 8.49
N ASP A 320 -11.39 -0.97 7.56
CA ASP A 320 -11.86 -2.00 6.64
C ASP A 320 -10.67 -2.63 5.90
N TYR A 321 -10.76 -3.91 5.60
CA TYR A 321 -9.68 -4.70 4.96
C TYR A 321 -8.40 -4.85 5.80
N SER A 322 -8.50 -4.67 7.13
CA SER A 322 -7.38 -4.82 8.07
C SER A 322 -7.79 -5.68 9.27
N ASP A 323 -6.80 -6.24 9.96
CA ASP A 323 -6.92 -6.95 11.23
C ASP A 323 -6.12 -6.29 12.35
N GLU A 324 -5.59 -5.09 12.09
CA GLU A 324 -4.74 -4.33 13.02
C GLU A 324 -5.18 -2.86 13.11
N THR A 325 -4.77 -2.17 14.18
CA THR A 325 -5.06 -0.74 14.31
C THR A 325 -4.23 0.08 13.33
N ILE A 326 -4.78 1.22 12.87
CA ILE A 326 -4.02 2.10 11.97
C ILE A 326 -2.74 2.65 12.63
N ALA A 327 -2.71 2.77 13.95
CA ALA A 327 -1.51 3.18 14.67
C ALA A 327 -0.40 2.10 14.62
N ASP A 328 -0.76 0.81 14.68
CA ASP A 328 0.21 -0.28 14.55
C ASP A 328 0.72 -0.40 13.12
N SER A 329 -0.16 -0.23 12.13
CA SER A 329 0.23 -0.18 10.70
C SER A 329 1.25 0.94 10.45
N ILE A 330 0.96 2.17 10.90
CA ILE A 330 1.88 3.33 10.74
C ILE A 330 3.23 3.08 11.41
N LYS A 331 3.23 2.43 12.56
CA LYS A 331 4.48 2.08 13.24
C LYS A 331 5.33 1.12 12.41
N SER A 332 4.71 0.15 11.76
CA SER A 332 5.40 -0.76 10.83
C SER A 332 5.86 -0.01 9.58
N ASP A 333 5.05 0.87 9.00
CA ASP A 333 5.42 1.70 7.84
C ASP A 333 6.66 2.56 8.12
N LEU A 334 6.74 3.18 9.30
CA LEU A 334 7.90 3.96 9.72
C LEU A 334 9.18 3.08 9.79
N LEU A 335 9.07 1.86 10.32
CA LEU A 335 10.19 0.92 10.36
C LEU A 335 10.62 0.49 8.96
N ILE A 336 9.66 0.20 8.08
CA ILE A 336 9.90 -0.18 6.68
C ILE A 336 10.64 0.94 5.96
N ALA A 337 10.19 2.17 6.10
CA ALA A 337 10.77 3.34 5.45
C ALA A 337 12.09 3.83 6.11
N GLY A 338 12.50 3.23 7.22
CA GLY A 338 13.71 3.64 7.96
C GLY A 338 13.55 4.99 8.67
N ALA A 339 12.34 5.33 9.09
CA ALA A 339 11.99 6.56 9.77
C ALA A 339 11.78 6.34 11.28
N VAL A 340 11.76 7.42 12.04
CA VAL A 340 11.55 7.41 13.49
C VAL A 340 10.41 8.33 13.88
N ALA A 341 9.47 7.80 14.67
CA ALA A 341 8.39 8.60 15.24
C ALA A 341 8.93 9.55 16.31
N VAL A 342 8.51 10.81 16.25
CA VAL A 342 8.83 11.82 17.28
C VAL A 342 7.55 12.46 17.82
N PRO A 343 7.46 12.66 19.16
CA PRO A 343 6.25 13.21 19.77
C PRO A 343 6.08 14.72 19.54
N ASP A 344 7.15 15.43 19.25
CA ASP A 344 7.18 16.88 19.08
C ASP A 344 7.22 17.23 17.59
N ALA A 345 6.13 17.80 17.08
CA ALA A 345 6.01 18.20 15.67
C ALA A 345 7.07 19.23 15.25
N ALA A 346 7.56 20.07 16.17
CA ALA A 346 8.61 21.04 15.87
C ALA A 346 9.97 20.40 15.57
N LYS A 347 10.16 19.14 15.99
CA LYS A 347 11.37 18.35 15.73
C LYS A 347 11.22 17.40 14.55
N ALA A 348 10.03 17.30 13.97
CA ALA A 348 9.76 16.43 12.87
C ALA A 348 10.26 17.03 11.54
N ASP A 349 10.76 16.17 10.66
CA ASP A 349 10.98 16.50 9.26
C ASP A 349 9.67 16.51 8.47
N LEU A 350 8.71 15.67 8.89
CA LEU A 350 7.38 15.54 8.32
C LEU A 350 6.34 15.39 9.44
N VAL A 351 5.22 16.09 9.34
CA VAL A 351 4.01 15.84 10.14
C VAL A 351 3.04 15.06 9.26
N LEU A 352 2.76 13.81 9.63
CA LEU A 352 1.74 12.97 9.00
C LEU A 352 0.41 13.20 9.73
N LEU A 353 -0.56 13.78 9.05
CA LEU A 353 -1.92 13.96 9.53
C LEU A 353 -2.81 12.85 8.94
N VAL A 354 -3.43 12.07 9.79
CA VAL A 354 -4.28 10.95 9.40
C VAL A 354 -5.74 11.33 9.60
N ASN A 355 -6.48 11.50 8.52
CA ASN A 355 -7.91 11.81 8.55
C ASN A 355 -8.72 10.55 8.83
N THR A 356 -8.75 10.13 10.10
CA THR A 356 -9.58 9.01 10.55
C THR A 356 -11.04 9.43 10.70
N PRO A 357 -12.03 8.59 10.35
CA PRO A 357 -13.43 8.87 10.69
C PRO A 357 -13.61 8.90 12.21
N PRO A 358 -14.34 9.91 12.75
CA PRO A 358 -14.46 10.10 14.20
C PRO A 358 -15.01 8.91 14.98
N ASP A 359 -15.92 8.16 14.39
CA ASP A 359 -16.57 6.99 14.99
C ASP A 359 -15.92 5.65 14.60
N GLY A 360 -14.89 5.68 13.75
CA GLY A 360 -14.18 4.51 13.25
C GLY A 360 -14.85 3.79 12.07
N HIS A 361 -15.96 4.32 11.54
CA HIS A 361 -16.66 3.71 10.41
C HIS A 361 -16.27 4.39 9.09
N MET A 362 -15.70 3.62 8.20
CA MET A 362 -15.29 4.12 6.88
C MET A 362 -16.46 4.14 5.91
N GLY A 363 -16.47 5.14 5.04
CA GLY A 363 -17.28 5.16 3.83
C GLY A 363 -16.51 4.61 2.63
N CYS A 364 -17.08 4.80 1.43
CA CYS A 364 -16.37 4.56 0.18
C CYS A 364 -16.37 5.83 -0.67
N GLY A 365 -15.26 6.10 -1.36
CA GLY A 365 -15.08 7.33 -2.14
C GLY A 365 -16.15 7.54 -3.23
N ASN A 366 -16.70 6.45 -3.76
CA ASN A 366 -17.74 6.46 -4.78
C ASN A 366 -19.18 6.32 -4.26
N TRP A 367 -19.43 6.41 -2.95
CA TRP A 367 -20.78 6.39 -2.41
C TRP A 367 -21.48 7.75 -2.57
N ALA A 368 -22.79 7.73 -2.68
CA ALA A 368 -23.60 8.93 -2.89
C ALA A 368 -23.50 9.96 -1.75
N ASP A 369 -23.19 9.52 -0.54
CA ASP A 369 -22.97 10.38 0.63
C ASP A 369 -21.61 11.10 0.63
N ASN A 370 -20.73 10.78 -0.33
CA ASN A 370 -19.50 11.53 -0.60
C ASN A 370 -19.78 12.72 -1.56
N ASP A 371 -20.81 13.48 -1.28
CA ASP A 371 -21.34 14.55 -2.13
C ASP A 371 -20.61 15.90 -1.99
N GLY A 372 -19.64 15.99 -1.08
CA GLY A 372 -18.87 17.20 -0.80
C GLY A 372 -19.58 18.21 0.09
N THR A 373 -20.72 17.86 0.68
CA THR A 373 -21.40 18.70 1.69
C THR A 373 -20.48 18.95 2.88
N ASP A 374 -20.45 20.18 3.35
CA ASP A 374 -19.64 20.57 4.49
C ASP A 374 -19.95 19.73 5.73
N ARG A 375 -18.91 19.17 6.31
CA ARG A 375 -18.95 18.40 7.55
C ARG A 375 -18.00 18.99 8.57
N TYR A 376 -18.42 18.98 9.83
CA TYR A 376 -17.63 19.55 10.93
C TYR A 376 -16.28 18.85 11.11
N ASP A 377 -16.25 17.52 11.02
CA ASP A 377 -15.03 16.71 11.12
C ASP A 377 -14.00 17.06 10.04
N ALA A 378 -14.44 17.17 8.77
CA ALA A 378 -13.60 17.55 7.65
C ALA A 378 -13.10 19.01 7.76
N ALA A 379 -14.00 19.94 8.10
CA ALA A 379 -13.65 21.36 8.26
C ALA A 379 -12.67 21.60 9.44
N SER A 380 -12.88 20.92 10.57
CA SER A 380 -11.99 21.00 11.74
C SER A 380 -10.63 20.37 11.48
N PHE A 381 -10.58 19.25 10.75
CA PHE A 381 -9.32 18.61 10.36
C PHE A 381 -8.53 19.48 9.37
N ALA A 382 -9.20 20.10 8.38
CA ALA A 382 -8.54 21.05 7.48
C ALA A 382 -8.00 22.27 8.22
N GLN A 383 -8.72 22.78 9.24
CA GLN A 383 -8.22 23.84 10.12
C GLN A 383 -7.02 23.38 10.96
N PHE A 384 -7.03 22.14 11.45
CA PHE A 384 -5.92 21.54 12.19
C PHE A 384 -4.68 21.43 11.29
N ALA A 385 -4.84 20.95 10.05
CA ALA A 385 -3.78 20.91 9.05
C ALA A 385 -3.22 22.32 8.76
N GLN A 386 -4.09 23.32 8.60
CA GLN A 386 -3.69 24.71 8.39
C GLN A 386 -2.77 25.21 9.54
N GLY A 387 -3.08 24.86 10.78
CA GLY A 387 -2.26 25.26 11.93
C GLY A 387 -0.82 24.77 11.83
N PHE A 388 -0.59 23.54 11.41
CA PHE A 388 0.76 23.01 11.18
C PHE A 388 1.45 23.66 9.99
N VAL A 389 0.74 23.82 8.87
CA VAL A 389 1.29 24.44 7.65
C VAL A 389 1.68 25.91 7.93
N ASP A 390 0.86 26.67 8.64
CA ASP A 390 1.12 28.07 8.98
C ASP A 390 2.24 28.22 10.05
N ALA A 391 2.45 27.18 10.87
CA ALA A 391 3.62 27.08 11.77
C ALA A 391 4.93 26.70 11.03
N GLY A 392 4.88 26.46 9.71
CA GLY A 392 6.03 26.11 8.89
C GLY A 392 6.37 24.61 8.92
N SER A 393 5.50 23.74 9.42
CA SER A 393 5.67 22.31 9.35
C SER A 393 5.46 21.80 7.91
N ARG A 394 6.21 20.79 7.51
CA ARG A 394 5.96 20.05 6.29
C ARG A 394 4.92 18.96 6.57
N VAL A 395 3.78 19.04 5.92
CA VAL A 395 2.60 18.23 6.24
C VAL A 395 2.29 17.27 5.10
N ALA A 396 2.07 16.01 5.43
CA ALA A 396 1.41 15.04 4.55
C ALA A 396 0.05 14.64 5.14
N ILE A 397 -0.93 14.38 4.29
CA ILE A 397 -2.27 13.94 4.69
C ILE A 397 -2.54 12.55 4.14
N ALA A 398 -2.88 11.61 5.02
CA ALA A 398 -3.50 10.35 4.70
C ALA A 398 -5.03 10.49 4.92
N ASP A 399 -5.77 10.51 3.84
CA ASP A 399 -7.23 10.65 3.85
C ASP A 399 -7.90 9.28 3.87
N ILE A 400 -8.29 8.81 5.03
CA ILE A 400 -8.78 7.45 5.26
C ILE A 400 -10.19 7.38 5.85
N THR A 401 -10.96 8.46 5.78
CA THR A 401 -12.39 8.39 6.13
C THR A 401 -13.18 7.57 5.13
N ARG A 402 -12.63 7.37 3.93
CA ARG A 402 -13.24 6.59 2.86
C ARG A 402 -12.22 5.66 2.22
N THR A 403 -12.69 4.49 1.79
CA THR A 403 -11.90 3.60 0.92
C THR A 403 -12.09 4.00 -0.54
N ASN A 404 -11.11 3.71 -1.38
CA ASN A 404 -11.19 3.82 -2.83
C ASN A 404 -11.54 5.22 -3.36
N GLY A 405 -11.06 6.27 -2.69
CA GLY A 405 -11.22 7.66 -3.11
C GLY A 405 -11.18 8.64 -1.94
N SER A 406 -10.88 9.89 -2.25
CA SER A 406 -10.80 10.99 -1.29
C SER A 406 -12.17 11.34 -0.68
N ASP A 407 -12.13 11.90 0.51
CA ASP A 407 -13.27 12.55 1.14
C ASP A 407 -13.54 13.92 0.50
N ASN A 408 -14.60 14.06 -0.27
CA ASN A 408 -14.93 15.30 -0.97
C ASN A 408 -15.10 16.50 -0.02
N ALA A 409 -15.64 16.30 1.18
CA ALA A 409 -15.79 17.38 2.16
C ALA A 409 -14.42 17.88 2.66
N LEU A 410 -13.47 16.96 2.93
CA LEU A 410 -12.11 17.35 3.30
C LEU A 410 -11.41 18.08 2.15
N MET A 411 -11.48 17.54 0.93
CA MET A 411 -10.81 18.13 -0.22
C MET A 411 -11.33 19.54 -0.54
N ASN A 412 -12.64 19.75 -0.44
CA ASN A 412 -13.24 21.08 -0.55
C ASN A 412 -12.72 22.02 0.55
N ALA A 413 -12.66 21.54 1.80
CA ALA A 413 -12.19 22.34 2.92
C ALA A 413 -10.69 22.70 2.80
N LEU A 414 -9.85 21.80 2.28
CA LEU A 414 -8.44 22.07 1.98
C LEU A 414 -8.28 23.06 0.81
N ARG A 415 -9.05 22.88 -0.28
CA ARG A 415 -9.07 23.81 -1.42
C ARG A 415 -9.43 25.22 -0.99
N ASP A 416 -10.52 25.38 -0.24
CA ASP A 416 -11.06 26.67 0.16
C ASP A 416 -10.11 27.42 1.13
N ARG A 417 -9.20 26.70 1.76
CA ARG A 417 -8.09 27.25 2.59
C ARG A 417 -6.78 27.42 1.82
N ALA A 418 -6.78 27.15 0.50
CA ALA A 418 -5.57 27.15 -0.34
C ALA A 418 -4.45 26.27 0.21
N LEU A 419 -4.79 25.09 0.76
CA LEU A 419 -3.82 24.17 1.37
C LEU A 419 -3.32 23.08 0.41
N LEU A 420 -4.04 22.76 -0.67
CA LEU A 420 -3.74 21.64 -1.54
C LEU A 420 -2.27 21.58 -1.98
N PHE A 421 -1.72 22.68 -2.48
CA PHE A 421 -0.33 22.78 -2.93
C PHE A 421 0.60 23.42 -1.87
N ARG A 422 0.24 23.30 -0.59
CA ARG A 422 1.11 23.59 0.56
C ARG A 422 1.45 22.31 1.35
N LEU A 423 0.96 21.16 0.88
CA LEU A 423 1.25 19.85 1.44
C LEU A 423 2.53 19.27 0.81
N TYR A 424 3.10 18.27 1.46
CA TYR A 424 4.26 17.51 0.97
C TYR A 424 3.90 16.06 0.61
N GLY A 425 2.70 15.59 0.93
CA GLY A 425 2.16 14.29 0.55
C GLY A 425 0.66 14.26 0.73
N TYR A 426 0.00 13.49 -0.11
CA TYR A 426 -1.43 13.21 -0.01
C TYR A 426 -1.71 11.85 -0.62
N ALA A 427 -2.58 11.07 0.02
CA ALA A 427 -3.21 9.91 -0.58
C ALA A 427 -4.57 9.65 0.05
N GLY A 428 -5.55 9.27 -0.79
CA GLY A 428 -6.92 8.96 -0.42
C GLY A 428 -7.48 7.81 -1.24
N TRP A 429 -6.64 7.04 -1.94
CA TRP A 429 -7.10 5.93 -2.75
C TRP A 429 -6.54 4.60 -2.27
N ASN A 430 -7.37 3.57 -2.50
CA ASN A 430 -7.34 2.19 -2.12
C ASN A 430 -7.74 2.00 -0.64
N THR A 431 -7.16 1.05 0.07
CA THR A 431 -7.46 0.82 1.49
C THR A 431 -6.78 1.86 2.38
N ALA A 432 -7.19 1.95 3.63
CA ALA A 432 -6.63 2.94 4.56
C ALA A 432 -5.12 2.77 4.75
N THR A 433 -4.64 1.54 4.90
CA THR A 433 -3.21 1.24 5.09
C THR A 433 -2.39 1.65 3.88
N ASN A 434 -2.86 1.31 2.67
CA ASN A 434 -2.22 1.71 1.42
C ASN A 434 -2.11 3.25 1.29
N SER A 435 -3.20 3.97 1.62
CA SER A 435 -3.22 5.44 1.59
C SER A 435 -2.23 6.04 2.59
N VAL A 436 -2.18 5.50 3.81
CA VAL A 436 -1.26 5.98 4.85
C VAL A 436 0.20 5.77 4.44
N GLY A 437 0.58 4.56 4.06
CA GLY A 437 1.95 4.26 3.67
C GLY A 437 2.40 5.04 2.44
N PHE A 438 1.50 5.25 1.46
CA PHE A 438 1.82 6.05 0.28
C PHE A 438 2.02 7.54 0.62
N ALA A 439 1.12 8.16 1.41
CA ALA A 439 1.25 9.55 1.83
C ALA A 439 2.51 9.78 2.69
N LEU A 440 2.82 8.82 3.57
CA LEU A 440 4.03 8.84 4.40
C LEU A 440 5.30 8.76 3.55
N GLY A 441 5.41 7.75 2.68
CA GLY A 441 6.58 7.54 1.83
C GLY A 441 6.83 8.71 0.88
N GLN A 442 5.77 9.17 0.19
CA GLN A 442 5.81 10.34 -0.68
C GLN A 442 6.22 11.59 0.10
N GLY A 443 5.60 11.84 1.26
CA GLY A 443 5.90 13.00 2.09
C GLY A 443 7.35 13.05 2.54
N MET A 444 7.93 11.91 2.97
CA MET A 444 9.33 11.84 3.40
C MET A 444 10.33 12.16 2.27
N LEU A 445 10.01 11.81 1.03
CA LEU A 445 10.84 12.15 -0.11
C LEU A 445 10.63 13.61 -0.55
N ASN A 446 9.37 14.04 -0.59
CA ASN A 446 8.98 15.36 -1.08
C ASN A 446 9.51 16.51 -0.20
N VAL A 447 9.72 16.32 1.10
CA VAL A 447 10.33 17.37 1.96
C VAL A 447 11.73 17.78 1.53
N ARG A 448 12.34 17.04 0.61
CA ARG A 448 13.68 17.27 0.06
C ARG A 448 13.65 17.81 -1.38
N LEU A 449 12.46 17.94 -1.98
CA LEU A 449 12.26 18.41 -3.35
C LEU A 449 11.94 19.91 -3.40
N PRO A 450 12.19 20.57 -4.53
CA PRO A 450 11.65 21.90 -4.82
C PRO A 450 10.12 21.87 -4.89
N ASP A 451 9.46 22.96 -4.48
CA ASP A 451 7.99 23.05 -4.44
C ASP A 451 7.33 22.71 -5.78
N ALA A 452 7.89 23.15 -6.91
CA ALA A 452 7.34 22.84 -8.23
C ALA A 452 7.30 21.33 -8.55
N ASP A 453 8.27 20.55 -8.04
CA ASP A 453 8.28 19.09 -8.17
C ASP A 453 7.28 18.45 -7.24
N VAL A 454 7.15 18.97 -6.00
CA VAL A 454 6.13 18.53 -5.03
C VAL A 454 4.74 18.76 -5.59
N ASP A 455 4.47 19.96 -6.12
CA ASP A 455 3.18 20.31 -6.72
C ASP A 455 2.80 19.35 -7.84
N ARG A 456 3.77 18.96 -8.66
CA ARG A 456 3.53 17.99 -9.75
C ARG A 456 3.17 16.60 -9.22
N LEU A 457 3.85 16.11 -8.18
CA LEU A 457 3.56 14.81 -7.56
C LEU A 457 2.21 14.81 -6.82
N LEU A 458 1.84 15.92 -6.20
CA LEU A 458 0.53 16.10 -5.57
C LEU A 458 -0.60 16.17 -6.61
N LEU A 459 -0.35 16.81 -7.76
CA LEU A 459 -1.33 16.88 -8.85
C LEU A 459 -1.78 15.50 -9.30
N ASP A 460 -0.86 14.54 -9.42
CA ASP A 460 -1.19 13.16 -9.81
C ASP A 460 -2.16 12.52 -8.80
N ARG A 461 -1.95 12.77 -7.49
CA ARG A 461 -2.86 12.28 -6.44
C ARG A 461 -4.21 12.99 -6.46
N TYR A 462 -4.24 14.31 -6.67
CA TYR A 462 -5.51 15.04 -6.72
C TYR A 462 -6.35 14.69 -7.96
N LEU A 463 -5.70 14.42 -9.08
CA LEU A 463 -6.41 13.98 -10.30
C LEU A 463 -6.92 12.55 -10.17
N ASP A 464 -6.13 11.63 -9.58
CA ASP A 464 -6.54 10.25 -9.40
C ASP A 464 -7.49 10.10 -8.21
N ASP A 465 -7.02 10.30 -6.98
CA ASP A 465 -7.76 9.97 -5.76
C ASP A 465 -9.04 10.81 -5.61
N TRP A 466 -8.96 12.11 -5.92
CA TRP A 466 -10.10 13.02 -5.80
C TRP A 466 -10.88 13.15 -7.11
N GLY A 467 -10.21 13.51 -8.20
CA GLY A 467 -10.86 13.76 -9.47
C GLY A 467 -11.49 12.50 -10.05
N TYR A 468 -10.70 11.46 -10.25
CA TYR A 468 -11.19 10.23 -10.87
C TYR A 468 -11.95 9.35 -9.88
N GLN A 469 -11.32 8.90 -8.81
CA GLN A 469 -11.88 7.86 -7.96
C GLN A 469 -13.15 8.30 -7.22
N SER A 470 -13.20 9.51 -6.69
CA SER A 470 -14.34 9.99 -5.91
C SER A 470 -15.43 10.67 -6.74
N ASN A 471 -15.11 11.20 -7.91
CA ASN A 471 -16.07 12.02 -8.67
C ASN A 471 -16.35 11.46 -10.07
N VAL A 472 -15.37 11.43 -10.97
CA VAL A 472 -15.60 11.09 -12.38
C VAL A 472 -15.95 9.62 -12.55
N ARG A 473 -15.30 8.71 -11.82
CA ARG A 473 -15.56 7.27 -11.88
C ARG A 473 -17.02 6.96 -11.55
N THR A 474 -17.56 7.52 -10.47
CA THR A 474 -18.95 7.31 -10.05
C THR A 474 -19.92 7.78 -11.14
N GLN A 475 -19.75 9.01 -11.62
CA GLN A 475 -20.61 9.59 -12.65
C GLN A 475 -20.62 8.75 -13.94
N VAL A 476 -19.47 8.24 -14.37
CA VAL A 476 -19.36 7.44 -15.59
C VAL A 476 -19.90 6.02 -15.37
N THR A 477 -19.62 5.40 -14.23
CA THR A 477 -20.13 4.08 -13.89
C THR A 477 -21.65 4.04 -13.84
N GLU A 478 -22.30 5.02 -13.24
CA GLU A 478 -23.76 5.12 -13.22
C GLU A 478 -24.36 5.15 -14.63
N GLN A 479 -23.73 5.87 -15.54
CA GLN A 479 -24.19 5.95 -16.92
C GLN A 479 -23.97 4.66 -17.71
N LEU A 480 -22.87 3.94 -17.44
CA LEU A 480 -22.58 2.65 -18.05
C LEU A 480 -23.46 1.53 -17.49
N SER A 481 -23.99 1.65 -16.28
CA SER A 481 -24.85 0.64 -15.63
C SER A 481 -26.14 0.34 -16.42
N TRP A 482 -26.56 1.23 -17.31
CA TRP A 482 -27.69 1.05 -18.22
C TRP A 482 -27.37 0.15 -19.43
N LEU A 483 -26.08 -0.14 -19.67
CA LEU A 483 -25.63 -0.97 -20.79
C LEU A 483 -25.63 -2.44 -20.35
N LYS A 484 -26.42 -3.27 -21.05
CA LYS A 484 -26.60 -4.69 -20.67
C LYS A 484 -25.38 -5.58 -20.91
N ASP A 485 -24.44 -5.12 -21.75
CA ASP A 485 -23.33 -5.95 -22.25
C ASP A 485 -21.97 -5.55 -21.63
N THR A 486 -21.95 -4.78 -20.56
CA THR A 486 -20.70 -4.38 -19.92
C THR A 486 -20.71 -4.70 -18.44
N ASN A 487 -19.62 -5.21 -17.95
CA ASN A 487 -19.30 -5.24 -16.54
C ASN A 487 -18.22 -4.18 -16.28
N THR A 488 -18.65 -2.99 -15.87
CA THR A 488 -17.75 -1.85 -15.64
C THR A 488 -16.67 -2.12 -14.61
N TYR A 489 -16.88 -3.10 -13.75
CA TYR A 489 -15.96 -3.49 -12.70
C TYR A 489 -14.89 -4.48 -13.18
N LEU A 490 -15.21 -5.34 -14.14
CA LEU A 490 -14.33 -6.39 -14.62
C LEU A 490 -13.69 -6.08 -15.98
N ASN A 491 -14.50 -5.62 -16.95
CA ASN A 491 -14.00 -5.34 -18.30
C ASN A 491 -14.96 -4.41 -19.05
N LEU A 492 -14.44 -3.31 -19.57
CA LEU A 492 -15.20 -2.33 -20.38
C LEU A 492 -15.45 -2.81 -21.81
N GLY A 493 -14.63 -3.73 -22.32
CA GLY A 493 -14.78 -4.30 -23.66
C GLY A 493 -14.88 -3.21 -24.75
N ARG A 494 -15.86 -3.35 -25.64
CA ARG A 494 -16.07 -2.41 -26.79
C ARG A 494 -16.35 -0.97 -26.39
N TYR A 495 -16.67 -0.70 -25.12
CA TYR A 495 -16.99 0.65 -24.64
C TYR A 495 -15.76 1.39 -24.11
N GLU A 496 -14.61 0.74 -23.99
CA GLU A 496 -13.42 1.30 -23.36
C GLU A 496 -12.97 2.61 -24.01
N ALA A 497 -12.77 2.64 -25.32
CA ALA A 497 -12.27 3.83 -26.01
C ALA A 497 -13.21 5.04 -25.85
N ALA A 498 -14.52 4.83 -25.95
CA ALA A 498 -15.51 5.89 -25.76
C ALA A 498 -15.56 6.37 -24.30
N THR A 499 -15.41 5.44 -23.36
CA THR A 499 -15.38 5.72 -21.93
C THR A 499 -14.12 6.50 -21.56
N GLN A 500 -12.97 6.12 -22.10
CA GLN A 500 -11.70 6.82 -21.92
C GLN A 500 -11.79 8.30 -22.35
N LEU A 501 -12.29 8.57 -23.55
CA LEU A 501 -12.48 9.94 -24.04
C LEU A 501 -13.41 10.74 -23.14
N ARG A 502 -14.47 10.10 -22.63
CA ARG A 502 -15.41 10.72 -21.71
C ARG A 502 -14.77 11.06 -20.37
N VAL A 503 -14.05 10.11 -19.76
CA VAL A 503 -13.33 10.31 -18.49
C VAL A 503 -12.30 11.43 -18.65
N THR A 504 -11.49 11.41 -19.70
CA THR A 504 -10.53 12.48 -20.03
C THR A 504 -11.18 13.86 -20.01
N ARG A 505 -12.30 14.01 -20.71
CA ARG A 505 -13.03 15.30 -20.75
C ARG A 505 -13.53 15.72 -19.38
N LEU A 506 -14.11 14.80 -18.61
CA LEU A 506 -14.66 15.09 -17.28
C LEU A 506 -13.55 15.43 -16.28
N LEU A 507 -12.40 14.76 -16.35
CA LEU A 507 -11.23 15.08 -15.52
C LEU A 507 -10.65 16.47 -15.82
N ARG A 508 -10.58 16.86 -17.11
CA ARG A 508 -10.17 18.22 -17.48
C ARG A 508 -11.15 19.26 -16.92
N GLN A 509 -12.46 18.97 -16.96
CA GLN A 509 -13.48 19.85 -16.35
C GLN A 509 -13.34 19.91 -14.84
N PHE A 510 -13.17 18.77 -14.19
CA PHE A 510 -12.95 18.69 -12.75
C PHE A 510 -11.72 19.51 -12.31
N ALA A 511 -10.59 19.32 -13.00
CA ALA A 511 -9.36 20.06 -12.71
C ALA A 511 -9.54 21.58 -12.87
N ALA A 512 -10.18 22.02 -13.95
CA ALA A 512 -10.45 23.44 -14.18
C ALA A 512 -11.36 24.08 -13.11
N GLN A 513 -12.22 23.30 -12.46
CA GLN A 513 -13.13 23.76 -11.41
C GLN A 513 -12.54 23.73 -10.01
N ASN A 514 -11.62 22.80 -9.74
CA ASN A 514 -11.19 22.46 -8.39
C ASN A 514 -9.71 22.72 -8.09
N LEU A 515 -8.88 22.81 -9.14
CA LEU A 515 -7.43 22.99 -8.98
C LEU A 515 -6.99 24.34 -9.58
N PRO A 516 -5.92 24.95 -9.06
CA PRO A 516 -5.31 26.10 -9.72
C PRO A 516 -4.80 25.71 -11.12
N PRO A 517 -4.72 26.65 -12.06
CA PRO A 517 -4.11 26.37 -13.36
C PRO A 517 -2.68 25.85 -13.23
N MET A 518 -2.43 24.67 -13.81
CA MET A 518 -1.10 24.06 -13.85
C MET A 518 -0.74 23.64 -15.28
N PRO A 519 0.55 23.68 -15.66
CA PRO A 519 0.99 23.31 -17.00
C PRO A 519 0.54 21.90 -17.40
N GLY A 520 0.02 21.75 -18.60
CA GLY A 520 -0.37 20.48 -19.20
C GLY A 520 -1.72 19.89 -18.74
N VAL A 521 -2.35 20.43 -17.70
CA VAL A 521 -3.61 19.87 -17.15
C VAL A 521 -4.78 19.97 -18.14
N ASP A 522 -4.84 21.01 -18.95
CA ASP A 522 -5.81 21.18 -20.03
C ASP A 522 -5.62 20.18 -21.19
N HIS A 523 -4.45 19.54 -21.26
CA HIS A 523 -4.08 18.51 -22.23
C HIS A 523 -3.92 17.13 -21.62
N LEU A 524 -4.29 16.91 -20.34
CA LEU A 524 -4.19 15.59 -19.73
C LEU A 524 -4.94 14.54 -20.55
N ASP A 525 -4.42 13.33 -20.55
CA ASP A 525 -5.09 12.15 -21.11
C ASP A 525 -5.29 11.11 -20.02
N PHE A 526 -6.33 10.30 -20.18
CA PHE A 526 -6.69 9.22 -19.28
C PHE A 526 -6.68 7.88 -20.03
N TYR A 527 -6.31 6.79 -19.36
CA TYR A 527 -6.41 5.43 -19.90
C TYR A 527 -6.77 4.42 -18.79
N PHE A 528 -7.21 3.24 -19.18
CA PHE A 528 -7.52 2.14 -18.27
C PHE A 528 -6.43 1.07 -18.32
N PRO A 529 -5.51 0.99 -17.34
CA PRO A 529 -4.42 0.01 -17.36
C PRO A 529 -4.90 -1.44 -17.43
N TRP A 530 -6.00 -1.76 -16.73
CA TRP A 530 -6.58 -3.10 -16.66
C TRP A 530 -7.95 -3.21 -17.33
N HIS A 531 -8.23 -2.37 -18.33
CA HIS A 531 -9.46 -2.39 -19.13
C HIS A 531 -10.76 -2.29 -18.31
N ARG A 532 -10.72 -1.72 -17.10
CA ARG A 532 -11.85 -1.60 -16.16
C ARG A 532 -11.89 -0.25 -15.44
N MET A 533 -13.07 0.12 -14.92
CA MET A 533 -13.27 1.41 -14.25
C MET A 533 -12.53 1.56 -12.90
N PHE A 534 -12.14 0.48 -12.27
CA PHE A 534 -11.56 0.55 -10.93
C PHE A 534 -10.16 1.20 -10.91
N ILE A 535 -9.39 1.06 -11.97
CA ILE A 535 -8.02 1.55 -12.07
C ILE A 535 -7.92 2.56 -13.19
N GLY A 536 -7.40 3.75 -12.89
CA GLY A 536 -7.13 4.83 -13.84
C GLY A 536 -5.64 5.08 -14.02
N GLY A 537 -5.24 5.46 -15.22
CA GLY A 537 -3.95 6.04 -15.51
C GLY A 537 -4.13 7.43 -16.10
N ILE A 538 -3.41 8.41 -15.57
CA ILE A 538 -3.52 9.82 -15.99
C ILE A 538 -2.14 10.26 -16.47
N VAL A 539 -2.09 10.83 -17.66
CA VAL A 539 -0.90 11.41 -18.26
C VAL A 539 -1.11 12.90 -18.40
N VAL A 540 -0.34 13.69 -17.67
CA VAL A 540 -0.33 15.14 -17.81
C VAL A 540 0.97 15.53 -18.53
N PRO A 541 0.94 16.09 -19.74
CA PRO A 541 2.13 16.53 -20.45
C PRO A 541 2.90 17.59 -19.67
N GLU A 542 4.22 17.61 -19.76
CA GLU A 542 5.03 18.63 -19.07
C GLU A 542 4.93 20.00 -19.76
N LYS A 543 4.53 20.05 -21.03
CA LYS A 543 4.30 21.28 -21.82
C LYS A 543 3.26 21.03 -22.90
#